data_2816fe221cb3777e1c15762282db5656
#
_entry.id   2816fe221cb3777e1c15762282db5656
#
_cell.length_a   1.000
_cell.length_b   1.000
_cell.length_c   1.000
_cell.angle_alpha   90.00
_cell.angle_beta   90.00
_cell.angle_gamma   90.00
#
_symmetry.space_group_name_H-M   'P 1'
#
loop_
_entity.id
_entity.type
_entity.pdbx_description
1 polymer ?
#
loop_
_entity_poly.entity_id
_entity_poly.type
_entity_poly.pdbx_seq_one_letter_code
_entity_poly.pdbx_strand_id
1 'polypeptide(L)'
;METYIFDLTASGATVASALEQAALRGVLVRIMVDGFGTPSLPDEWVQRFKTAGVQLLIYEPIVTLGIFLPSQWRRLHRKLCVIDNEVAYCGGINVLDDWHDPSYGLLAAPRLDFSVRVTGAIANDVQQTTQALWERLSQGKPSAVKRVKTAIETLPQVLKRSHWHIHAHTGQVLAELVLRDNITNRRQIERAYLKAIGDARIDIIIANAYFVPGAKLRRALIM
;
A
#
# COMPACT_ATOMS: atom_id res chain seq x y z
N MET A 1 0.48 5.04 -7.55
CA MET A 1 -0.43 4.89 -6.39
C MET A 1 -0.86 3.44 -6.28
N GLU A 2 -0.99 2.93 -5.06
CA GLU A 2 -1.53 1.61 -4.73
C GLU A 2 -2.68 1.77 -3.73
N THR A 3 -3.79 1.08 -3.96
CA THR A 3 -4.92 1.05 -3.03
C THR A 3 -5.65 -0.29 -3.08
N TYR A 4 -6.32 -0.66 -2.01
CA TYR A 4 -7.16 -1.85 -1.98
C TYR A 4 -8.53 -1.56 -2.58
N ILE A 5 -9.18 -0.48 -2.13
CA ILE A 5 -10.46 0.00 -2.68
C ILE A 5 -10.21 1.28 -3.46
N PHE A 6 -10.72 1.33 -4.67
CA PHE A 6 -10.83 2.52 -5.49
C PHE A 6 -12.29 2.67 -5.92
N ASP A 7 -13.07 3.34 -5.09
CA ASP A 7 -14.48 3.61 -5.34
C ASP A 7 -14.63 4.99 -5.97
N LEU A 8 -15.38 5.08 -7.06
CA LEU A 8 -15.52 6.27 -7.89
C LEU A 8 -16.80 7.06 -7.59
N THR A 9 -17.32 6.91 -6.38
CA THR A 9 -18.41 7.77 -5.88
C THR A 9 -17.83 8.98 -5.16
N ALA A 10 -18.54 10.10 -5.18
CA ALA A 10 -18.24 11.33 -4.44
C ALA A 10 -16.72 11.68 -4.37
N SER A 11 -16.09 11.55 -3.19
CA SER A 11 -14.68 11.89 -2.96
C SER A 11 -13.72 11.08 -3.83
N GLY A 12 -14.03 9.81 -4.09
CA GLY A 12 -13.21 8.96 -4.96
C GLY A 12 -13.20 9.45 -6.41
N ALA A 13 -14.33 9.94 -6.93
CA ALA A 13 -14.40 10.55 -8.25
C ALA A 13 -13.54 11.84 -8.34
N THR A 14 -13.47 12.60 -7.25
CA THR A 14 -12.59 13.78 -7.17
C THR A 14 -11.12 13.39 -7.30
N VAL A 15 -10.68 12.36 -6.59
CA VAL A 15 -9.31 11.84 -6.70
C VAL A 15 -9.04 11.32 -8.12
N ALA A 16 -9.98 10.56 -8.70
CA ALA A 16 -9.85 10.04 -10.07
C ALA A 16 -9.71 11.18 -11.10
N SER A 17 -10.54 12.23 -10.98
CA SER A 17 -10.44 13.42 -11.84
C SER A 17 -9.09 14.11 -11.70
N ALA A 18 -8.56 14.24 -10.48
CA ALA A 18 -7.24 14.86 -10.25
C ALA A 18 -6.11 14.03 -10.91
N LEU A 19 -6.18 12.70 -10.86
CA LEU A 19 -5.23 11.81 -11.52
C LEU A 19 -5.32 11.89 -13.05
N GLU A 20 -6.54 11.93 -13.60
CA GLU A 20 -6.78 12.16 -15.01
C GLU A 20 -6.19 13.50 -15.48
N GLN A 21 -6.47 14.58 -14.76
CA GLN A 21 -5.93 15.91 -15.07
C GLN A 21 -4.40 15.95 -14.97
N ALA A 22 -3.80 15.25 -14.02
CA ALA A 22 -2.35 15.11 -13.95
C ALA A 22 -1.78 14.42 -15.20
N ALA A 23 -2.40 13.34 -15.66
CA ALA A 23 -1.99 12.63 -16.87
C ALA A 23 -2.13 13.50 -18.12
N LEU A 24 -3.22 14.26 -18.24
CA LEU A 24 -3.42 15.21 -19.36
C LEU A 24 -2.37 16.34 -19.38
N ARG A 25 -1.77 16.67 -18.24
CA ARG A 25 -0.62 17.59 -18.16
C ARG A 25 0.72 16.94 -18.49
N GLY A 26 0.74 15.65 -18.85
CA GLY A 26 1.96 14.90 -19.18
C GLY A 26 2.61 14.19 -18.00
N VAL A 27 1.99 14.14 -16.81
CA VAL A 27 2.51 13.37 -15.68
C VAL A 27 2.29 11.87 -15.93
N LEU A 28 3.30 11.05 -15.69
CA LEU A 28 3.17 9.60 -15.75
C LEU A 28 2.37 9.08 -14.54
N VAL A 29 1.09 8.86 -14.72
CA VAL A 29 0.18 8.37 -13.69
C VAL A 29 0.04 6.85 -13.77
N ARG A 30 0.39 6.16 -12.68
CA ARG A 30 0.27 4.71 -12.52
C ARG A 30 -0.61 4.38 -11.31
N ILE A 31 -1.62 3.54 -11.53
CA ILE A 31 -2.57 3.11 -10.49
C ILE A 31 -2.57 1.58 -10.40
N MET A 32 -2.39 1.05 -9.21
CA MET A 32 -2.56 -0.37 -8.91
C MET A 32 -3.69 -0.54 -7.92
N VAL A 33 -4.68 -1.35 -8.26
CA VAL A 33 -5.82 -1.67 -7.39
C VAL A 33 -5.89 -3.18 -7.13
N ASP A 34 -6.45 -3.57 -6.01
CA ASP A 34 -6.67 -4.99 -5.71
C ASP A 34 -7.92 -5.51 -6.43
N GLY A 35 -7.83 -6.68 -7.06
CA GLY A 35 -8.93 -7.25 -7.82
C GLY A 35 -10.09 -7.80 -6.97
N PHE A 36 -9.95 -7.86 -5.64
CA PHE A 36 -11.05 -8.17 -4.74
C PHE A 36 -11.69 -6.89 -4.17
N GLY A 37 -10.87 -5.96 -3.70
CA GLY A 37 -11.35 -4.69 -3.17
C GLY A 37 -11.90 -3.75 -4.24
N THR A 38 -11.38 -3.89 -5.48
CA THR A 38 -11.83 -3.14 -6.66
C THR A 38 -11.95 -4.11 -7.84
N PRO A 39 -13.02 -4.90 -7.92
CA PRO A 39 -13.16 -5.93 -8.95
C PRO A 39 -13.26 -5.35 -10.36
N SER A 40 -13.84 -4.17 -10.50
CA SER A 40 -13.94 -3.42 -11.76
C SER A 40 -14.09 -1.93 -11.48
N LEU A 41 -13.71 -1.12 -12.44
CA LEU A 41 -14.06 0.29 -12.50
C LEU A 41 -15.20 0.50 -13.50
N PRO A 42 -16.06 1.51 -13.35
CA PRO A 42 -17.05 1.87 -14.36
C PRO A 42 -16.39 2.11 -15.72
N ASP A 43 -17.01 1.62 -16.79
CA ASP A 43 -16.46 1.69 -18.16
C ASP A 43 -16.13 3.13 -18.57
N GLU A 44 -16.94 4.09 -18.16
CA GLU A 44 -16.68 5.52 -18.39
C GLU A 44 -15.29 5.92 -17.86
N TRP A 45 -14.98 5.57 -16.62
CA TRP A 45 -13.69 5.89 -16.01
C TRP A 45 -12.52 5.12 -16.64
N VAL A 46 -12.74 3.88 -17.05
CA VAL A 46 -11.72 3.10 -17.79
C VAL A 46 -11.38 3.81 -19.11
N GLN A 47 -12.38 4.29 -19.84
CA GLN A 47 -12.14 5.01 -21.09
C GLN A 47 -11.50 6.40 -20.86
N ARG A 48 -11.92 7.14 -19.86
CA ARG A 48 -11.33 8.44 -19.48
C ARG A 48 -9.84 8.26 -19.14
N PHE A 49 -9.52 7.32 -18.28
CA PHE A 49 -8.14 7.03 -17.90
C PHE A 49 -7.28 6.61 -19.09
N LYS A 50 -7.80 5.73 -19.93
CA LYS A 50 -7.12 5.31 -21.16
C LYS A 50 -6.84 6.49 -22.10
N THR A 51 -7.82 7.38 -22.32
CA THR A 51 -7.68 8.56 -23.16
C THR A 51 -6.67 9.55 -22.60
N ALA A 52 -6.66 9.75 -21.29
CA ALA A 52 -5.73 10.63 -20.61
C ALA A 52 -4.29 10.04 -20.49
N GLY A 53 -4.09 8.76 -20.78
CA GLY A 53 -2.80 8.08 -20.65
C GLY A 53 -2.50 7.55 -19.24
N VAL A 54 -3.50 7.47 -18.36
CA VAL A 54 -3.36 6.83 -17.04
C VAL A 54 -3.17 5.33 -17.22
N GLN A 55 -2.13 4.79 -16.59
CA GLN A 55 -1.82 3.36 -16.60
C GLN A 55 -2.46 2.70 -15.37
N LEU A 56 -3.42 1.80 -15.60
CA LEU A 56 -4.13 1.07 -14.56
C LEU A 56 -3.77 -0.42 -14.60
N LEU A 57 -3.42 -1.00 -13.45
CA LEU A 57 -3.22 -2.43 -13.26
C LEU A 57 -4.09 -2.98 -12.11
N ILE A 58 -4.71 -4.13 -12.34
CA ILE A 58 -5.50 -4.85 -11.34
C ILE A 58 -4.65 -6.01 -10.81
N TYR A 59 -4.39 -6.00 -9.51
CA TYR A 59 -3.63 -7.03 -8.82
C TYR A 59 -4.52 -8.24 -8.51
N GLU A 60 -4.11 -9.44 -8.98
CA GLU A 60 -4.81 -10.71 -8.77
C GLU A 60 -6.33 -10.57 -8.96
N PRO A 61 -6.80 -10.30 -10.19
CA PRO A 61 -8.22 -10.22 -10.48
C PRO A 61 -8.93 -11.53 -10.12
N ILE A 62 -10.18 -11.45 -9.66
CA ILE A 62 -10.96 -12.62 -9.27
C ILE A 62 -11.30 -13.43 -10.53
N VAL A 63 -10.90 -14.70 -10.55
CA VAL A 63 -11.34 -15.68 -11.54
C VAL A 63 -12.34 -16.63 -10.86
N THR A 64 -13.42 -16.96 -11.52
CA THR A 64 -14.59 -17.68 -10.98
C THR A 64 -14.25 -18.99 -10.23
N LEU A 65 -13.17 -19.69 -10.57
CA LEU A 65 -12.65 -20.86 -9.86
C LEU A 65 -11.43 -20.55 -8.98
N GLY A 66 -10.97 -19.31 -8.95
CA GLY A 66 -9.73 -18.91 -8.27
C GLY A 66 -9.81 -18.92 -6.75
N ILE A 67 -11.01 -18.85 -6.17
CA ILE A 67 -11.23 -18.88 -4.71
C ILE A 67 -10.59 -20.12 -4.05
N PHE A 68 -10.51 -21.24 -4.78
CA PHE A 68 -9.88 -22.48 -4.30
C PHE A 68 -8.35 -22.52 -4.47
N LEU A 69 -7.75 -21.51 -5.12
CA LEU A 69 -6.30 -21.45 -5.33
C LEU A 69 -5.63 -20.59 -4.24
N PRO A 70 -4.71 -21.13 -3.42
CA PRO A 70 -3.99 -20.35 -2.39
C PRO A 70 -3.23 -19.13 -2.94
N SER A 71 -2.88 -19.13 -4.22
CA SER A 71 -2.27 -17.99 -4.91
C SER A 71 -3.21 -16.79 -5.02
N GLN A 72 -4.52 -17.03 -5.04
CA GLN A 72 -5.56 -15.99 -5.11
C GLN A 72 -5.86 -15.33 -3.76
N TRP A 73 -5.29 -15.85 -2.65
CA TRP A 73 -5.46 -15.26 -1.31
C TRP A 73 -4.51 -14.10 -1.03
N ARG A 74 -3.57 -13.84 -1.94
CA ARG A 74 -2.71 -12.67 -1.86
C ARG A 74 -3.51 -11.44 -2.27
N ARG A 75 -3.50 -10.41 -1.42
CA ARG A 75 -4.21 -9.16 -1.67
C ARG A 75 -3.26 -7.97 -1.60
N LEU A 76 -3.51 -6.97 -2.44
CA LEU A 76 -2.81 -5.69 -2.40
C LEU A 76 -3.49 -4.80 -1.37
N HIS A 77 -3.10 -4.96 -0.10
CA HIS A 77 -3.72 -4.19 0.99
C HIS A 77 -2.90 -2.96 1.40
N ARG A 78 -1.86 -2.62 0.66
CA ARG A 78 -1.07 -1.40 0.86
C ARG A 78 -1.83 -0.21 0.30
N LYS A 79 -1.76 0.93 0.97
CA LYS A 79 -2.25 2.21 0.49
C LYS A 79 -1.05 3.14 0.46
N LEU A 80 -0.48 3.30 -0.72
CA LEU A 80 0.73 4.06 -0.99
C LEU A 80 0.49 5.00 -2.16
N CYS A 81 0.89 6.27 -2.01
CA CYS A 81 0.93 7.21 -3.11
C CYS A 81 2.29 7.91 -3.11
N VAL A 82 2.99 7.89 -4.23
CA VAL A 82 4.27 8.59 -4.38
C VAL A 82 4.15 9.59 -5.50
N ILE A 83 4.68 10.79 -5.27
CA ILE A 83 4.65 11.91 -6.19
C ILE A 83 6.08 12.38 -6.38
N ASP A 84 6.55 12.35 -7.64
CA ASP A 84 7.85 12.84 -8.12
C ASP A 84 9.06 12.30 -7.34
N ASN A 85 8.91 11.15 -6.69
CA ASN A 85 9.93 10.55 -5.81
C ASN A 85 10.34 11.46 -4.63
N GLU A 86 9.59 12.51 -4.34
CA GLU A 86 9.88 13.49 -3.29
C GLU A 86 8.93 13.36 -2.10
N VAL A 87 7.67 13.05 -2.38
CA VAL A 87 6.61 12.93 -1.38
C VAL A 87 5.95 11.57 -1.48
N ALA A 88 5.77 10.90 -0.34
CA ALA A 88 4.98 9.68 -0.27
C ALA A 88 3.93 9.76 0.83
N TYR A 89 2.79 9.12 0.58
CA TYR A 89 1.72 8.90 1.56
C TYR A 89 1.62 7.40 1.82
N CYS A 90 1.64 7.04 3.10
CA CYS A 90 1.58 5.65 3.56
C CYS A 90 0.56 5.53 4.69
N GLY A 91 -0.43 4.65 4.57
CA GLY A 91 -1.44 4.53 5.62
C GLY A 91 -2.54 3.52 5.35
N GLY A 92 -3.64 3.69 6.06
CA GLY A 92 -4.85 2.89 5.95
C GLY A 92 -5.86 3.40 4.91
N ILE A 93 -5.77 4.68 4.54
CA ILE A 93 -6.79 5.38 3.74
C ILE A 93 -6.87 4.80 2.32
N ASN A 94 -8.04 4.25 1.97
CA ASN A 94 -8.41 3.88 0.61
C ASN A 94 -8.94 5.09 -0.17
N VAL A 95 -9.15 4.93 -1.47
CA VAL A 95 -9.85 5.93 -2.29
C VAL A 95 -11.33 5.59 -2.29
N LEU A 96 -12.07 6.17 -1.37
CA LEU A 96 -13.51 6.05 -1.25
C LEU A 96 -14.07 7.23 -0.44
N ASP A 97 -15.38 7.41 -0.44
CA ASP A 97 -16.04 8.44 0.33
C ASP A 97 -16.06 8.13 1.83
N ASP A 98 -15.91 9.16 2.68
CA ASP A 98 -15.88 8.99 4.14
C ASP A 98 -17.25 8.71 4.75
N TRP A 99 -18.31 9.17 4.07
CA TRP A 99 -19.68 9.06 4.56
C TRP A 99 -20.47 7.94 3.88
N HIS A 100 -19.99 7.44 2.75
CA HIS A 100 -20.66 6.42 1.98
C HIS A 100 -19.82 5.15 1.87
N ASP A 101 -20.43 4.03 2.26
CA ASP A 101 -19.82 2.71 2.09
C ASP A 101 -20.40 2.04 0.84
N PRO A 102 -19.56 1.50 -0.07
CA PRO A 102 -20.05 0.82 -1.27
C PRO A 102 -20.97 -0.37 -0.99
N SER A 103 -20.84 -0.99 0.19
CA SER A 103 -21.62 -2.18 0.56
C SER A 103 -22.79 -1.87 1.52
N TYR A 104 -22.65 -0.85 2.36
CA TYR A 104 -23.62 -0.53 3.44
C TYR A 104 -24.35 0.79 3.24
N GLY A 105 -23.98 1.59 2.23
CA GLY A 105 -24.59 2.90 1.96
C GLY A 105 -24.13 4.01 2.91
N LEU A 106 -25.01 4.93 3.26
CA LEU A 106 -24.68 6.07 4.11
C LEU A 106 -24.33 5.62 5.54
N LEU A 107 -23.18 6.09 6.03
CA LEU A 107 -22.69 5.81 7.36
C LEU A 107 -23.24 6.81 8.39
N ALA A 108 -23.42 6.38 9.64
CA ALA A 108 -23.86 7.23 10.76
C ALA A 108 -22.77 8.25 11.20
N ALA A 109 -21.52 8.00 10.89
CA ALA A 109 -20.37 8.87 11.14
C ALA A 109 -19.32 8.68 10.05
N PRO A 110 -18.47 9.69 9.78
CA PRO A 110 -17.41 9.55 8.79
C PRO A 110 -16.39 8.49 9.23
N ARG A 111 -15.73 7.89 8.27
CA ARG A 111 -14.63 6.96 8.52
C ARG A 111 -13.49 7.68 9.24
N LEU A 112 -12.90 7.02 10.24
CA LEU A 112 -11.68 7.47 10.86
C LEU A 112 -10.53 6.57 10.39
N ASP A 113 -9.61 7.12 9.62
CA ASP A 113 -8.42 6.41 9.15
C ASP A 113 -7.23 7.39 9.09
N PHE A 114 -6.02 6.85 9.00
CA PHE A 114 -4.80 7.63 9.09
C PHE A 114 -3.85 7.33 7.94
N SER A 115 -3.16 8.37 7.49
CA SER A 115 -2.02 8.27 6.60
C SER A 115 -0.93 9.23 7.04
N VAL A 116 0.31 8.83 6.88
CA VAL A 116 1.47 9.70 7.09
C VAL A 116 1.97 10.22 5.75
N ARG A 117 2.25 11.51 5.68
CA ARG A 117 2.98 12.14 4.59
C ARG A 117 4.46 12.15 4.96
N VAL A 118 5.29 11.57 4.10
CA VAL A 118 6.74 11.50 4.28
C VAL A 118 7.48 12.10 3.10
N THR A 119 8.69 12.61 3.36
CA THR A 119 9.60 13.18 2.37
C THR A 119 11.01 12.67 2.60
N GLY A 120 11.95 12.99 1.70
CA GLY A 120 13.35 12.59 1.83
C GLY A 120 13.59 11.12 1.48
N ALA A 121 14.59 10.50 2.11
CA ALA A 121 15.03 9.16 1.74
C ALA A 121 13.92 8.10 1.79
N ILE A 122 13.01 8.18 2.75
CA ILE A 122 11.91 7.23 2.89
C ILE A 122 10.91 7.32 1.72
N ALA A 123 10.72 8.48 1.10
CA ALA A 123 9.88 8.61 -0.09
C ALA A 123 10.46 7.78 -1.25
N ASN A 124 11.79 7.78 -1.41
CA ASN A 124 12.47 6.94 -2.38
C ASN A 124 12.30 5.43 -2.08
N ASP A 125 12.32 5.01 -0.82
CA ASP A 125 12.08 3.60 -0.46
C ASP A 125 10.65 3.17 -0.82
N VAL A 126 9.67 4.04 -0.60
CA VAL A 126 8.29 3.82 -1.04
C VAL A 126 8.20 3.75 -2.57
N GLN A 127 8.89 4.65 -3.29
CA GLN A 127 8.96 4.63 -4.75
C GLN A 127 9.52 3.31 -5.27
N GLN A 128 10.65 2.87 -4.77
CA GLN A 128 11.26 1.60 -5.17
C GLN A 128 10.33 0.42 -4.91
N THR A 129 9.63 0.43 -3.78
CA THR A 129 8.68 -0.60 -3.39
C THR A 129 7.47 -0.66 -4.35
N THR A 130 6.91 0.48 -4.73
CA THR A 130 5.80 0.56 -5.69
C THR A 130 6.24 0.23 -7.11
N GLN A 131 7.41 0.71 -7.51
CA GLN A 131 8.02 0.42 -8.81
C GLN A 131 8.26 -1.09 -9.01
N ALA A 132 8.85 -1.76 -8.03
CA ALA A 132 9.11 -3.19 -8.09
C ALA A 132 7.81 -4.02 -8.25
N LEU A 133 6.72 -3.60 -7.59
CA LEU A 133 5.41 -4.25 -7.77
C LEU A 133 4.85 -3.98 -9.17
N TRP A 134 4.93 -2.73 -9.64
CA TRP A 134 4.48 -2.35 -10.96
C TRP A 134 5.16 -3.17 -12.06
N GLU A 135 6.49 -3.24 -12.04
CA GLU A 135 7.29 -3.99 -13.01
C GLU A 135 6.93 -5.47 -13.02
N ARG A 136 6.75 -6.06 -11.84
CA ARG A 136 6.32 -7.46 -11.73
C ARG A 136 4.94 -7.72 -12.35
N LEU A 137 4.02 -6.78 -12.21
CA LEU A 137 2.66 -6.92 -12.75
C LEU A 137 2.60 -6.65 -14.25
N SER A 138 3.29 -5.62 -14.72
CA SER A 138 3.30 -5.22 -16.14
C SER A 138 3.98 -6.23 -17.06
N GLN A 139 4.96 -6.99 -16.54
CA GLN A 139 5.66 -8.04 -17.29
C GLN A 139 4.87 -9.36 -17.38
N GLY A 140 3.67 -9.44 -16.81
CA GLY A 140 2.86 -10.66 -16.73
C GLY A 140 3.36 -11.64 -15.66
N LYS A 141 2.60 -12.72 -15.42
CA LYS A 141 3.01 -13.77 -14.44
C LYS A 141 4.21 -14.54 -14.99
N PRO A 142 5.42 -14.40 -14.45
CA PRO A 142 6.55 -15.20 -14.91
C PRO A 142 6.28 -16.69 -14.63
N SER A 143 6.76 -17.57 -15.51
CA SER A 143 6.73 -19.02 -15.27
C SER A 143 7.36 -19.35 -13.91
N ALA A 144 6.99 -20.48 -13.29
CA ALA A 144 7.49 -20.86 -11.95
C ALA A 144 9.04 -20.80 -11.84
N VAL A 145 9.74 -21.19 -12.91
CA VAL A 145 11.22 -21.14 -12.99
C VAL A 145 11.74 -19.70 -13.01
N LYS A 146 11.07 -18.78 -13.72
CA LYS A 146 11.45 -17.36 -13.78
C LYS A 146 11.16 -16.64 -12.46
N ARG A 147 10.11 -17.08 -11.70
CA ARG A 147 9.81 -16.56 -10.36
C ARG A 147 10.92 -16.85 -9.34
N VAL A 148 11.51 -18.04 -9.38
CA VAL A 148 12.60 -18.41 -8.47
C VAL A 148 13.86 -17.61 -8.78
N LYS A 149 14.25 -17.46 -10.06
CA LYS A 149 15.39 -16.65 -10.46
C LYS A 149 15.22 -15.17 -10.09
N THR A 150 14.09 -14.56 -10.44
CA THR A 150 13.83 -13.14 -10.12
C THR A 150 13.75 -12.90 -8.60
N ALA A 151 13.19 -13.84 -7.83
CA ALA A 151 13.19 -13.73 -6.37
C ALA A 151 14.61 -13.80 -5.79
N ILE A 152 15.51 -14.58 -6.38
CA ILE A 152 16.92 -14.69 -5.95
C ILE A 152 17.72 -13.46 -6.38
N GLU A 153 17.48 -12.92 -7.57
CA GLU A 153 18.22 -11.78 -8.13
C GLU A 153 17.78 -10.41 -7.58
N THR A 154 16.51 -10.24 -7.19
CA THR A 154 16.00 -8.99 -6.60
C THR A 154 16.18 -8.88 -5.08
N LEU A 155 16.58 -9.97 -4.41
CA LEU A 155 16.80 -10.03 -2.96
C LEU A 155 18.02 -9.24 -2.41
N PRO A 156 19.06 -8.86 -3.17
CA PRO A 156 20.29 -8.38 -2.53
C PRO A 156 20.33 -6.92 -2.11
N GLN A 157 19.52 -6.03 -2.66
CA GLN A 157 19.76 -4.60 -2.44
C GLN A 157 18.90 -3.95 -1.34
N VAL A 158 17.65 -4.40 -1.18
CA VAL A 158 16.76 -3.85 -0.15
C VAL A 158 17.04 -4.44 1.25
N LEU A 159 17.57 -5.66 1.32
CA LEU A 159 17.85 -6.36 2.58
C LEU A 159 19.23 -6.05 3.21
N LYS A 160 20.13 -5.37 2.50
CA LYS A 160 21.49 -5.11 2.97
C LYS A 160 21.70 -3.82 3.75
N ARG A 161 20.66 -3.01 3.98
CA ARG A 161 20.81 -1.74 4.71
C ARG A 161 19.73 -1.49 5.76
N SER A 162 19.72 -2.30 6.80
CA SER A 162 19.30 -1.80 8.12
C SER A 162 20.54 -1.32 8.88
N HIS A 163 21.26 -0.35 8.32
CA HIS A 163 22.20 0.43 9.09
C HIS A 163 21.48 1.71 9.49
N TRP A 164 21.16 1.80 10.76
CA TRP A 164 20.62 3.00 11.41
C TRP A 164 21.64 4.13 11.27
N HIS A 165 21.53 4.96 10.23
CA HIS A 165 22.24 6.21 10.17
C HIS A 165 21.35 7.27 10.84
N ILE A 166 21.58 7.47 12.13
CA ILE A 166 20.98 8.56 12.89
C ILE A 166 21.68 9.85 12.43
N HIS A 167 21.08 10.58 11.52
CA HIS A 167 21.37 11.99 11.28
C HIS A 167 20.27 12.81 11.92
N ALA A 168 20.45 13.13 13.21
CA ALA A 168 19.57 14.07 13.90
C ALA A 168 19.89 15.50 13.43
N HIS A 169 19.14 15.97 12.44
CA HIS A 169 19.00 17.41 12.20
C HIS A 169 17.71 17.89 12.86
N THR A 170 17.77 19.05 13.51
CA THR A 170 16.63 19.71 14.13
C THR A 170 15.47 19.82 13.13
N GLY A 171 14.33 19.17 13.43
CA GLY A 171 13.15 19.13 12.58
C GLY A 171 12.99 17.89 11.70
N GLN A 172 13.89 16.89 11.77
CA GLN A 172 13.75 15.62 11.06
C GLN A 172 13.29 14.52 12.02
N VAL A 173 12.32 13.73 11.57
CA VAL A 173 11.84 12.54 12.28
C VAL A 173 12.50 11.31 11.65
N LEU A 174 13.09 10.44 12.49
CA LEU A 174 13.60 9.16 12.04
C LEU A 174 12.41 8.25 11.68
N ALA A 175 12.37 7.75 10.46
CA ALA A 175 11.32 6.87 9.99
C ALA A 175 11.90 5.73 9.14
N GLU A 176 11.25 4.57 9.19
CA GLU A 176 11.62 3.37 8.42
C GLU A 176 10.39 2.79 7.74
N LEU A 177 10.53 2.38 6.48
CA LEU A 177 9.51 1.62 5.77
C LEU A 177 9.63 0.13 6.08
N VAL A 178 8.71 -0.39 6.89
CA VAL A 178 8.68 -1.81 7.24
C VAL A 178 7.79 -2.58 6.27
N LEU A 179 8.41 -3.47 5.51
CA LEU A 179 7.70 -4.29 4.52
C LEU A 179 7.36 -5.67 5.10
N ARG A 180 6.19 -6.18 4.73
CA ARG A 180 5.78 -7.55 4.99
C ARG A 180 5.53 -8.29 3.68
N ASP A 181 6.14 -9.46 3.54
CA ASP A 181 5.78 -10.44 2.53
C ASP A 181 5.52 -11.81 3.20
N ASN A 182 5.10 -12.80 2.42
CA ASN A 182 4.75 -14.11 2.97
C ASN A 182 5.96 -15.06 3.11
N ILE A 183 7.16 -14.66 2.72
CA ILE A 183 8.33 -15.54 2.68
C ILE A 183 9.47 -14.96 3.52
N THR A 184 10.05 -13.85 3.12
CA THR A 184 11.29 -13.30 3.69
C THR A 184 11.02 -12.37 4.87
N ASN A 185 9.97 -11.54 4.77
CA ASN A 185 9.66 -10.47 5.72
C ASN A 185 8.40 -10.77 6.57
N ARG A 186 8.11 -12.06 6.77
CA ARG A 186 6.85 -12.53 7.37
C ARG A 186 6.55 -11.95 8.76
N ARG A 187 7.59 -11.64 9.56
CA ARG A 187 7.48 -11.16 10.94
C ARG A 187 8.07 -9.77 11.17
N GLN A 188 8.43 -9.04 10.14
CA GLN A 188 9.11 -7.75 10.34
C GLN A 188 8.21 -6.73 11.02
N ILE A 189 6.96 -6.60 10.60
CA ILE A 189 5.99 -5.70 11.27
C ILE A 189 5.80 -6.10 12.74
N GLU A 190 5.61 -7.40 13.04
CA GLU A 190 5.51 -7.89 14.42
C GLU A 190 6.73 -7.51 15.26
N ARG A 191 7.94 -7.68 14.71
CA ARG A 191 9.18 -7.31 15.39
C ARG A 191 9.31 -5.80 15.61
N ALA A 192 8.92 -4.99 14.61
CA ALA A 192 8.92 -3.54 14.73
C ALA A 192 7.98 -3.06 15.85
N TYR A 193 6.76 -3.61 15.92
CA TYR A 193 5.84 -3.32 17.03
C TYR A 193 6.39 -3.76 18.38
N LEU A 194 6.90 -4.98 18.51
CA LEU A 194 7.46 -5.47 19.76
C LEU A 194 8.64 -4.62 20.23
N LYS A 195 9.49 -4.19 19.29
CA LYS A 195 10.60 -3.28 19.60
C LYS A 195 10.09 -1.91 20.07
N ALA A 196 9.17 -1.30 19.33
CA ALA A 196 8.62 0.01 19.69
C ALA A 196 7.92 -0.01 21.07
N ILE A 197 7.18 -1.07 21.36
CA ILE A 197 6.54 -1.26 22.67
C ILE A 197 7.61 -1.40 23.79
N GLY A 198 8.65 -2.21 23.57
CA GLY A 198 9.72 -2.37 24.55
C GLY A 198 10.57 -1.12 24.76
N ASP A 199 10.70 -0.27 23.76
CA ASP A 199 11.47 0.98 23.83
C ASP A 199 10.64 2.16 24.38
N ALA A 200 9.32 2.05 24.45
CA ALA A 200 8.44 3.11 24.95
C ALA A 200 8.77 3.48 26.40
N ARG A 201 8.75 4.81 26.71
CA ARG A 201 9.11 5.35 28.03
C ARG A 201 8.02 6.22 28.64
N ILE A 202 7.04 6.66 27.85
CA ILE A 202 6.01 7.60 28.29
C ILE A 202 4.64 6.98 28.09
N ASP A 203 4.26 6.71 26.86
CA ASP A 203 2.95 6.15 26.51
C ASP A 203 3.00 5.28 25.25
N ILE A 204 1.94 4.51 25.05
CA ILE A 204 1.71 3.72 23.84
C ILE A 204 0.26 3.96 23.42
N ILE A 205 0.08 4.55 22.23
CA ILE A 205 -1.24 4.77 21.65
C ILE A 205 -1.38 3.87 20.41
N ILE A 206 -2.38 2.98 20.41
CA ILE A 206 -2.68 2.08 19.31
C ILE A 206 -4.11 2.35 18.84
N ALA A 207 -4.26 2.88 17.62
CA ALA A 207 -5.54 3.04 16.95
C ALA A 207 -5.70 1.93 15.91
N ASN A 208 -6.65 1.02 16.12
CA ASN A 208 -6.92 -0.08 15.20
C ASN A 208 -8.39 -0.51 15.30
N ALA A 209 -9.10 -0.55 14.18
CA ALA A 209 -10.50 -0.96 14.13
C ALA A 209 -10.70 -2.43 14.53
N TYR A 210 -9.73 -3.31 14.25
CA TYR A 210 -9.78 -4.74 14.56
C TYR A 210 -8.54 -5.15 15.35
N PHE A 211 -8.49 -4.75 16.61
CA PHE A 211 -7.35 -5.06 17.47
C PHE A 211 -7.42 -6.50 18.00
N VAL A 212 -6.84 -7.44 17.25
CA VAL A 212 -6.73 -8.86 17.63
C VAL A 212 -5.25 -9.23 17.78
N PRO A 213 -4.60 -8.81 18.87
CA PRO A 213 -3.17 -9.03 19.05
C PRO A 213 -2.87 -10.51 19.34
N GLY A 214 -1.85 -11.04 18.68
CA GLY A 214 -1.30 -12.36 18.99
C GLY A 214 -0.69 -12.41 20.41
N ALA A 215 -0.45 -13.62 20.92
CA ALA A 215 0.01 -13.82 22.31
C ALA A 215 1.29 -13.04 22.68
N LYS A 216 2.22 -12.87 21.73
CA LYS A 216 3.46 -12.11 21.95
C LYS A 216 3.20 -10.61 22.12
N LEU A 217 2.35 -10.03 21.28
CA LEU A 217 2.01 -8.62 21.35
C LEU A 217 1.22 -8.32 22.62
N ARG A 218 0.29 -9.21 23.00
CA ARG A 218 -0.45 -9.07 24.29
C ARG A 218 0.50 -9.07 25.49
N ARG A 219 1.47 -9.99 25.54
CA ARG A 219 2.45 -10.02 26.63
C ARG A 219 3.27 -8.74 26.69
N ALA A 220 3.74 -8.23 25.56
CA ALA A 220 4.53 -7.00 25.51
C ALA A 220 3.74 -5.75 25.99
N LEU A 221 2.43 -5.75 25.87
CA LEU A 221 1.57 -4.64 26.32
C LEU A 221 1.20 -4.72 27.82
N ILE A 222 1.39 -5.87 28.48
CA ILE A 222 1.03 -6.10 29.89
C ILE A 222 2.27 -5.96 30.80
N MET A 223 3.47 -6.08 30.25
CA MET A 223 4.75 -5.92 30.99
C MET A 223 5.11 -4.45 31.19
#